data_fd032860d29e44cdd6b2df85753ff911
#
_entry.id   fd032860d29e44cdd6b2df85753ff911
#
_cell.length_a   1.000
_cell.length_b   1.000
_cell.length_c   1.000
_cell.angle_alpha   90.00
_cell.angle_beta   90.00
_cell.angle_gamma   90.00
#
_symmetry.space_group_name_H-M   'P 1'
#
loop_
_entity.id
_entity.type
_entity.pdbx_description
1 polymer ?
#
loop_
_entity_poly.entity_id
_entity_poly.type
_entity_poly.pdbx_seq_one_letter_code
_entity_poly.pdbx_strand_id
1 'polypeptide(L)'
;MFSQDSAAFYLLAKEVSRKQKVVLSGQGADELFGGYFWYKKMHDAHGSDIERFKQYYFDREHKNYCDILNKSFVSEDYTSALIHDLYENQPKDISFLDKTLRLDLSTLIIDDPVKRVDSMTMANGLETRVPFLDRDLVEFILSIPSYKKIENKGKYYLKKVAEKYLDKELIYRDKFYFPVPPLKIIQGQFYNYIKSILTSTACKERRLYNYEYLENILTNPNENFTKLNG
;
A
#
# COMPACT_ATOMS: atom_id res chain seq x y z
N MET A 1 2.44 0.37 11.61
CA MET A 1 2.06 1.30 10.54
C MET A 1 0.61 1.72 10.77
N PHE A 2 0.31 3.00 10.70
CA PHE A 2 -1.06 3.51 10.84
C PHE A 2 -1.58 3.87 9.44
N SER A 3 -2.69 3.27 9.04
CA SER A 3 -3.37 3.61 7.79
C SER A 3 -4.84 3.91 8.07
N GLN A 4 -5.45 4.71 7.21
CA GLN A 4 -6.88 5.07 7.31
C GLN A 4 -7.78 3.84 7.26
N ASP A 5 -7.38 2.81 6.54
CA ASP A 5 -8.12 1.55 6.41
C ASP A 5 -8.18 0.78 7.72
N SER A 6 -7.23 1.00 8.64
CA SER A 6 -7.20 0.31 9.93
C SER A 6 -8.48 0.53 10.73
N ALA A 7 -9.02 1.76 10.74
CA ALA A 7 -10.26 2.06 11.43
C ALA A 7 -11.47 1.31 10.83
N ALA A 8 -11.52 1.25 9.49
CA ALA A 8 -12.58 0.53 8.79
C ALA A 8 -12.50 -0.98 9.03
N PHE A 9 -11.29 -1.57 8.96
CA PHE A 9 -11.08 -2.98 9.29
C PHE A 9 -11.40 -3.31 10.73
N TYR A 10 -11.05 -2.43 11.68
CA TYR A 10 -11.40 -2.62 13.09
C TYR A 10 -12.91 -2.65 13.31
N LEU A 11 -13.66 -1.70 12.73
CA LEU A 11 -15.12 -1.66 12.84
C LEU A 11 -15.78 -2.88 12.20
N LEU A 12 -15.31 -3.29 11.02
CA LEU A 12 -15.80 -4.50 10.35
C LEU A 12 -15.52 -5.75 11.20
N ALA A 13 -14.30 -5.89 11.71
CA ALA A 13 -13.92 -7.01 12.58
C ALA A 13 -14.78 -7.08 13.84
N LYS A 14 -15.06 -5.93 14.45
CA LYS A 14 -15.94 -5.83 15.63
C LYS A 14 -17.36 -6.35 15.34
N GLU A 15 -17.91 -6.04 14.18
CA GLU A 15 -19.25 -6.56 13.81
C GLU A 15 -19.22 -8.06 13.50
N VAL A 16 -18.23 -8.50 12.73
CA VAL A 16 -18.10 -9.92 12.33
C VAL A 16 -17.82 -10.81 13.55
N SER A 17 -16.99 -10.38 14.50
CA SER A 17 -16.63 -11.15 15.70
C SER A 17 -17.81 -11.48 16.61
N ARG A 18 -18.94 -10.78 16.47
CA ARG A 18 -20.18 -11.08 17.19
C ARG A 18 -20.80 -12.42 16.77
N LYS A 19 -20.52 -12.87 15.52
CA LYS A 19 -21.16 -14.05 14.93
C LYS A 19 -20.16 -15.12 14.49
N GLN A 20 -18.92 -14.73 14.21
CA GLN A 20 -17.90 -15.62 13.66
C GLN A 20 -16.62 -15.52 14.50
N LYS A 21 -15.85 -16.63 14.54
CA LYS A 21 -14.52 -16.69 15.15
C LYS A 21 -13.39 -16.71 14.13
N VAL A 22 -13.72 -17.10 12.88
CA VAL A 22 -12.77 -17.22 11.78
C VAL A 22 -13.39 -16.62 10.53
N VAL A 23 -12.60 -15.88 9.76
CA VAL A 23 -12.99 -15.33 8.45
C VAL A 23 -11.90 -15.57 7.41
N LEU A 24 -12.29 -15.61 6.14
CA LEU A 24 -11.37 -15.60 5.02
C LEU A 24 -11.22 -14.17 4.48
N SER A 25 -9.99 -13.79 4.20
CA SER A 25 -9.66 -12.49 3.60
C SER A 25 -9.06 -12.64 2.21
N GLY A 26 -9.32 -11.67 1.35
CA GLY A 26 -8.77 -11.60 -0.01
C GLY A 26 -7.35 -11.04 -0.12
N GLN A 27 -6.64 -10.85 1.00
CA GLN A 27 -5.26 -10.34 0.99
C GLN A 27 -4.32 -11.27 0.20
N GLY A 28 -3.37 -10.67 -0.51
CA GLY A 28 -2.45 -11.39 -1.39
C GLY A 28 -2.95 -11.56 -2.83
N ALA A 29 -4.24 -11.35 -3.09
CA ALA A 29 -4.78 -11.53 -4.45
C ALA A 29 -4.28 -10.45 -5.44
N ASP A 30 -4.05 -9.24 -5.00
CA ASP A 30 -3.51 -8.17 -5.85
C ASP A 30 -2.02 -8.41 -6.15
N GLU A 31 -1.23 -8.75 -5.17
CA GLU A 31 0.19 -9.00 -5.29
C GLU A 31 0.48 -10.27 -6.11
N LEU A 32 -0.29 -11.32 -5.89
CA LEU A 32 -0.07 -12.60 -6.55
C LEU A 32 -0.54 -12.59 -8.02
N PHE A 33 -1.69 -11.95 -8.28
CA PHE A 33 -2.34 -11.95 -9.61
C PHE A 33 -2.22 -10.63 -10.37
N GLY A 34 -1.37 -9.70 -9.92
CA GLY A 34 -1.14 -8.42 -10.61
C GLY A 34 -2.36 -7.51 -10.63
N GLY A 35 -3.05 -7.35 -9.50
CA GLY A 35 -4.33 -6.65 -9.42
C GLY A 35 -4.24 -5.14 -9.22
N TYR A 36 -3.08 -4.61 -8.84
CA TYR A 36 -2.92 -3.16 -8.68
C TYR A 36 -2.75 -2.46 -10.02
N PHE A 37 -3.38 -1.30 -10.16
CA PHE A 37 -3.37 -0.53 -11.41
C PHE A 37 -1.97 -0.05 -11.82
N TRP A 38 -1.07 0.12 -10.86
CA TRP A 38 0.30 0.55 -11.12
C TRP A 38 1.16 -0.52 -11.77
N TYR A 39 0.87 -1.82 -11.60
CA TYR A 39 1.63 -2.89 -12.25
C TYR A 39 1.61 -2.78 -13.78
N LYS A 40 0.43 -2.47 -14.34
CA LYS A 40 0.32 -2.24 -15.79
C LYS A 40 1.11 -1.01 -16.22
N LYS A 41 1.02 0.09 -15.46
CA LYS A 41 1.78 1.32 -15.73
C LYS A 41 3.28 1.10 -15.64
N MET A 42 3.75 0.38 -14.61
CA MET A 42 5.16 -0.01 -14.46
C MET A 42 5.64 -0.90 -15.61
N HIS A 43 4.80 -1.85 -16.06
CA HIS A 43 5.13 -2.74 -17.17
C HIS A 43 5.35 -1.96 -18.47
N ASP A 44 4.50 -0.99 -18.74
CA ASP A 44 4.53 -0.19 -19.97
C ASP A 44 5.56 0.96 -19.91
N ALA A 45 6.09 1.29 -18.73
CA ALA A 45 7.06 2.37 -18.56
C ALA A 45 8.44 2.01 -19.10
N HIS A 46 9.20 3.04 -19.50
CA HIS A 46 10.59 2.94 -19.91
C HIS A 46 11.54 3.34 -18.77
N GLY A 47 12.77 2.85 -18.83
CA GLY A 47 13.81 3.13 -17.83
C GLY A 47 14.32 1.84 -17.15
N SER A 48 15.24 1.99 -16.22
CA SER A 48 15.73 0.91 -15.38
C SER A 48 14.62 0.35 -14.47
N ASP A 49 14.79 -0.86 -13.95
CA ASP A 49 13.82 -1.50 -13.05
C ASP A 49 13.49 -0.60 -11.85
N ILE A 50 14.51 0.05 -11.29
CA ILE A 50 14.36 0.94 -10.13
C ILE A 50 13.61 2.23 -10.48
N GLU A 51 13.92 2.87 -11.61
CA GLU A 51 13.23 4.08 -12.04
C GLU A 51 11.75 3.81 -12.28
N ARG A 52 11.42 2.71 -12.95
CA ARG A 52 10.03 2.29 -13.19
C ARG A 52 9.28 2.01 -11.89
N PHE A 53 9.94 1.34 -10.94
CA PHE A 53 9.35 1.08 -9.61
C PHE A 53 9.13 2.39 -8.85
N LYS A 54 10.15 3.23 -8.71
CA LYS A 54 10.07 4.51 -7.98
C LYS A 54 8.97 5.43 -8.54
N GLN A 55 8.85 5.50 -9.85
CA GLN A 55 7.89 6.38 -10.52
C GLN A 55 6.44 6.12 -10.08
N TYR A 56 6.06 4.87 -9.83
CA TYR A 56 4.68 4.49 -9.56
C TYR A 56 4.42 4.01 -8.12
N TYR A 57 5.48 3.68 -7.39
CA TYR A 57 5.36 3.11 -6.06
C TYR A 57 5.75 4.06 -4.94
N PHE A 58 6.75 4.91 -5.17
CA PHE A 58 7.14 5.90 -4.16
C PHE A 58 6.13 7.03 -4.10
N ASP A 59 5.54 7.22 -2.92
CA ASP A 59 4.65 8.35 -2.67
C ASP A 59 5.42 9.67 -2.64
N ARG A 60 6.60 9.65 -2.03
CA ARG A 60 7.54 10.78 -1.94
C ARG A 60 8.93 10.36 -2.38
N GLU A 61 9.62 11.27 -3.03
CA GLU A 61 11.04 11.11 -3.28
C GLU A 61 11.86 11.50 -2.04
N HIS A 62 13.07 10.98 -1.93
CA HIS A 62 13.95 11.25 -0.80
C HIS A 62 14.15 12.75 -0.55
N LYS A 63 14.29 13.56 -1.61
CA LYS A 63 14.39 15.01 -1.51
C LYS A 63 13.24 15.63 -0.73
N ASN A 64 12.00 15.17 -0.97
CA ASN A 64 10.83 15.68 -0.25
C ASN A 64 10.87 15.33 1.24
N TYR A 65 11.42 14.16 1.60
CA TYR A 65 11.69 13.82 3.00
C TYR A 65 12.70 14.76 3.65
N CYS A 66 13.77 15.08 2.93
CA CYS A 66 14.77 16.02 3.40
C CYS A 66 14.19 17.42 3.67
N ASP A 67 13.21 17.86 2.86
CA ASP A 67 12.53 19.14 3.05
C ASP A 67 11.65 19.17 4.30
N ILE A 68 11.03 18.01 4.66
CA ILE A 68 10.15 17.86 5.83
C ILE A 68 10.96 17.81 7.13
N LEU A 69 12.13 17.20 7.10
CA LEU A 69 12.92 16.93 8.29
C LEU A 69 13.83 18.11 8.67
N ASN A 70 14.12 18.23 9.95
CA ASN A 70 15.22 19.06 10.39
C ASN A 70 16.54 18.53 9.81
N LYS A 71 17.42 19.41 9.41
CA LYS A 71 18.69 19.06 8.75
C LYS A 71 19.56 18.06 9.54
N SER A 72 19.44 18.04 10.87
CA SER A 72 20.15 17.07 11.72
C SER A 72 19.66 15.62 11.59
N PHE A 73 18.49 15.40 10.99
CA PHE A 73 17.90 14.06 10.75
C PHE A 73 17.91 13.67 9.27
N VAL A 74 18.43 14.55 8.41
CA VAL A 74 18.60 14.22 6.99
C VAL A 74 19.74 13.22 6.85
N SER A 75 19.48 12.13 6.15
CA SER A 75 20.44 11.06 5.90
C SER A 75 20.54 10.77 4.39
N GLU A 76 21.30 9.75 4.04
CA GLU A 76 21.35 9.19 2.69
C GLU A 76 20.03 8.51 2.32
N ASP A 77 19.79 8.30 1.02
CA ASP A 77 18.59 7.62 0.50
C ASP A 77 18.66 6.11 0.70
N TYR A 78 18.55 5.68 1.96
CA TYR A 78 18.54 4.26 2.33
C TYR A 78 17.39 3.48 1.70
N THR A 79 16.24 4.14 1.45
CA THR A 79 15.10 3.46 0.85
C THR A 79 15.40 3.06 -0.59
N SER A 80 15.98 3.96 -1.39
CA SER A 80 16.39 3.61 -2.75
C SER A 80 17.49 2.56 -2.77
N ALA A 81 18.44 2.62 -1.86
CA ALA A 81 19.49 1.61 -1.72
C ALA A 81 18.89 0.23 -1.39
N LEU A 82 17.98 0.17 -0.42
CA LEU A 82 17.28 -1.07 -0.05
C LEU A 82 16.52 -1.67 -1.24
N ILE A 83 15.76 -0.85 -1.97
CA ILE A 83 15.01 -1.33 -3.14
C ILE A 83 15.96 -1.82 -4.23
N HIS A 84 17.09 -1.12 -4.44
CA HIS A 84 18.12 -1.58 -5.36
C HIS A 84 18.61 -2.98 -4.98
N ASP A 85 19.00 -3.18 -3.74
CA ASP A 85 19.51 -4.47 -3.26
C ASP A 85 18.46 -5.58 -3.38
N LEU A 86 17.20 -5.27 -3.09
CA LEU A 86 16.10 -6.22 -3.24
C LEU A 86 15.88 -6.64 -4.69
N TYR A 87 16.07 -5.75 -5.68
CA TYR A 87 16.00 -6.08 -7.09
C TYR A 87 17.25 -6.86 -7.57
N GLU A 88 18.44 -6.46 -7.15
CA GLU A 88 19.68 -7.13 -7.52
C GLU A 88 19.77 -8.57 -7.01
N ASN A 89 19.15 -8.86 -5.87
CA ASN A 89 19.07 -10.20 -5.29
C ASN A 89 17.99 -11.10 -5.90
N GLN A 90 17.19 -10.59 -6.85
CA GLN A 90 16.22 -11.40 -7.60
C GLN A 90 16.91 -12.22 -8.71
N PRO A 91 16.32 -13.34 -9.16
CA PRO A 91 16.80 -14.06 -10.33
C PRO A 91 16.96 -13.13 -11.54
N LYS A 92 18.04 -13.29 -12.29
CA LYS A 92 18.38 -12.40 -13.42
C LYS A 92 17.56 -12.70 -14.70
N ASP A 93 17.04 -13.89 -14.81
CA ASP A 93 16.32 -14.43 -15.95
C ASP A 93 14.79 -14.19 -15.93
N ILE A 94 14.30 -13.49 -14.91
CA ILE A 94 12.87 -13.14 -14.80
C ILE A 94 12.61 -11.67 -15.18
N SER A 95 11.38 -11.38 -15.62
CA SER A 95 11.01 -10.03 -16.03
C SER A 95 10.98 -9.04 -14.85
N PHE A 96 11.09 -7.74 -15.16
CA PHE A 96 10.91 -6.68 -14.17
C PHE A 96 9.62 -6.84 -13.36
N LEU A 97 8.50 -7.13 -14.04
CA LEU A 97 7.22 -7.25 -13.35
C LEU A 97 7.17 -8.50 -12.45
N ASP A 98 7.80 -9.61 -12.87
CA ASP A 98 7.92 -10.80 -12.00
C ASP A 98 8.74 -10.48 -10.76
N LYS A 99 9.84 -9.74 -10.88
CA LYS A 99 10.62 -9.24 -9.75
C LYS A 99 9.77 -8.36 -8.81
N THR A 100 8.98 -7.45 -9.39
CA THR A 100 8.11 -6.54 -8.62
C THR A 100 7.06 -7.31 -7.82
N LEU A 101 6.35 -8.26 -8.43
CA LEU A 101 5.36 -9.08 -7.72
C LEU A 101 5.98 -9.92 -6.59
N ARG A 102 7.19 -10.46 -6.81
CA ARG A 102 7.94 -11.17 -5.76
C ARG A 102 8.36 -10.24 -4.62
N LEU A 103 8.78 -9.02 -4.96
CA LEU A 103 9.11 -8.01 -3.97
C LEU A 103 7.90 -7.69 -3.09
N ASP A 104 6.75 -7.44 -3.71
CA ASP A 104 5.52 -7.11 -2.99
C ASP A 104 5.06 -8.26 -2.08
N LEU A 105 5.19 -9.51 -2.51
CA LEU A 105 4.90 -10.69 -1.69
C LEU A 105 5.86 -10.87 -0.51
N SER A 106 7.10 -10.37 -0.62
CA SER A 106 8.12 -10.50 0.44
C SER A 106 8.25 -9.28 1.35
N THR A 107 7.67 -8.14 0.97
CA THR A 107 7.76 -6.88 1.72
C THR A 107 6.40 -6.25 1.98
N LEU A 108 5.75 -5.70 0.95
CA LEU A 108 4.50 -4.94 1.09
C LEU A 108 3.41 -5.73 1.81
N ILE A 109 3.13 -6.96 1.35
CA ILE A 109 2.03 -7.77 1.87
C ILE A 109 2.21 -8.10 3.35
N ILE A 110 3.45 -8.31 3.77
CA ILE A 110 3.79 -8.66 5.15
C ILE A 110 3.63 -7.44 6.05
N ASP A 111 4.21 -6.33 5.68
CA ASP A 111 4.34 -5.16 6.54
C ASP A 111 3.09 -4.29 6.62
N ASP A 112 2.20 -4.35 5.63
CA ASP A 112 0.98 -3.55 5.63
C ASP A 112 -0.30 -4.39 5.51
N PRO A 113 -0.69 -4.96 4.36
CA PRO A 113 -2.01 -5.57 4.22
C PRO A 113 -2.31 -6.71 5.20
N VAL A 114 -1.41 -7.68 5.35
CA VAL A 114 -1.64 -8.83 6.23
C VAL A 114 -1.54 -8.41 7.70
N LYS A 115 -0.48 -7.72 8.08
CA LYS A 115 -0.28 -7.25 9.45
C LYS A 115 -1.40 -6.34 9.92
N ARG A 116 -1.89 -5.46 9.07
CA ARG A 116 -3.02 -4.57 9.37
C ARG A 116 -4.30 -5.35 9.62
N VAL A 117 -4.67 -6.26 8.69
CA VAL A 117 -5.89 -7.07 8.82
C VAL A 117 -5.79 -7.93 10.06
N ASP A 118 -4.69 -8.64 10.25
CA ASP A 118 -4.47 -9.49 11.42
C ASP A 118 -4.60 -8.68 12.73
N SER A 119 -3.91 -7.57 12.85
CA SER A 119 -3.96 -6.73 14.05
C SER A 119 -5.38 -6.22 14.37
N MET A 120 -6.14 -5.81 13.36
CA MET A 120 -7.49 -5.28 13.55
C MET A 120 -8.50 -6.39 13.88
N THR A 121 -8.36 -7.57 13.30
CA THR A 121 -9.23 -8.71 13.59
C THR A 121 -8.89 -9.35 14.93
N MET A 122 -7.61 -9.52 15.24
CA MET A 122 -7.15 -10.05 16.54
C MET A 122 -7.53 -9.15 17.71
N ALA A 123 -7.56 -7.84 17.52
CA ALA A 123 -8.08 -6.89 18.54
C ALA A 123 -9.55 -7.15 18.92
N ASN A 124 -10.28 -7.90 18.10
CA ASN A 124 -11.66 -8.31 18.33
C ASN A 124 -11.81 -9.84 18.56
N GLY A 125 -10.72 -10.57 18.76
CA GLY A 125 -10.73 -12.02 18.93
C GLY A 125 -11.26 -12.78 17.71
N LEU A 126 -10.99 -12.28 16.52
CA LEU A 126 -11.40 -12.82 15.24
C LEU A 126 -10.16 -13.27 14.45
N GLU A 127 -10.07 -14.55 14.13
CA GLU A 127 -8.98 -15.09 13.30
C GLU A 127 -9.21 -14.82 11.82
N THR A 128 -8.22 -14.25 11.14
CA THR A 128 -8.26 -14.05 9.69
C THR A 128 -7.31 -15.02 8.98
N ARG A 129 -7.82 -15.73 8.00
CA ARG A 129 -7.04 -16.60 7.12
C ARG A 129 -6.97 -16.02 5.72
N VAL A 130 -5.81 -16.18 5.08
CA VAL A 130 -5.45 -15.55 3.79
C VAL A 130 -5.16 -16.62 2.73
N PRO A 131 -6.19 -17.27 2.15
CA PRO A 131 -6.02 -18.42 1.26
C PRO A 131 -5.21 -18.10 -0.01
N PHE A 132 -5.15 -16.84 -0.45
CA PHE A 132 -4.31 -16.46 -1.60
C PHE A 132 -2.80 -16.47 -1.28
N LEU A 133 -2.43 -16.58 -0.01
CA LEU A 133 -1.04 -16.70 0.43
C LEU A 133 -0.69 -18.15 0.84
N ASP A 134 -1.56 -19.13 0.47
CA ASP A 134 -1.20 -20.53 0.56
C ASP A 134 0.05 -20.81 -0.28
N ARG A 135 0.99 -21.55 0.29
CA ARG A 135 2.31 -21.78 -0.30
C ARG A 135 2.25 -22.40 -1.69
N ASP A 136 1.47 -23.46 -1.82
CA ASP A 136 1.38 -24.22 -3.09
C ASP A 136 0.75 -23.34 -4.18
N LEU A 137 -0.27 -22.55 -3.80
CA LEU A 137 -0.89 -21.58 -4.71
C LEU A 137 0.11 -20.48 -5.12
N VAL A 138 0.87 -19.94 -4.19
CA VAL A 138 1.87 -18.90 -4.47
C VAL A 138 2.94 -19.43 -5.43
N GLU A 139 3.51 -20.60 -5.16
CA GLU A 139 4.52 -21.24 -6.00
C GLU A 139 3.97 -21.50 -7.41
N PHE A 140 2.76 -22.01 -7.53
CA PHE A 140 2.10 -22.24 -8.81
C PHE A 140 1.88 -20.94 -9.59
N ILE A 141 1.29 -19.93 -8.97
CA ILE A 141 1.00 -18.67 -9.67
C ILE A 141 2.27 -17.89 -10.01
N LEU A 142 3.32 -17.97 -9.20
CA LEU A 142 4.63 -17.37 -9.52
C LEU A 142 5.28 -18.01 -10.76
N SER A 143 4.96 -19.24 -11.11
CA SER A 143 5.42 -19.88 -12.34
C SER A 143 4.78 -19.32 -13.62
N ILE A 144 3.66 -18.60 -13.50
CA ILE A 144 2.95 -17.97 -14.63
C ILE A 144 3.59 -16.61 -14.92
N PRO A 145 3.98 -16.30 -16.17
CA PRO A 145 4.54 -15.01 -16.53
C PRO A 145 3.64 -13.84 -16.16
N SER A 146 4.21 -12.83 -15.52
CA SER A 146 3.46 -11.71 -14.93
C SER A 146 2.68 -10.88 -15.96
N TYR A 147 3.19 -10.73 -17.20
CA TYR A 147 2.48 -9.99 -18.25
C TYR A 147 1.09 -10.58 -18.56
N LYS A 148 0.90 -11.89 -18.41
CA LYS A 148 -0.40 -12.55 -18.55
C LYS A 148 -1.35 -12.27 -17.37
N LYS A 149 -0.81 -12.02 -16.18
CA LYS A 149 -1.60 -11.75 -14.97
C LYS A 149 -2.26 -10.38 -15.02
N ILE A 150 -1.58 -9.38 -15.62
CA ILE A 150 -2.04 -7.99 -15.70
C ILE A 150 -3.01 -7.71 -16.86
N GLU A 151 -3.31 -8.69 -17.71
CA GLU A 151 -4.34 -8.56 -18.75
C GLU A 151 -5.71 -8.18 -18.15
N ASN A 152 -6.54 -7.51 -18.92
CA ASN A 152 -7.91 -7.13 -18.54
C ASN A 152 -8.01 -6.42 -17.16
N LYS A 153 -7.18 -5.41 -16.96
CA LYS A 153 -7.09 -4.64 -15.70
C LYS A 153 -6.62 -5.47 -14.49
N GLY A 154 -5.79 -6.48 -14.73
CA GLY A 154 -5.21 -7.35 -13.69
C GLY A 154 -6.14 -8.48 -13.20
N LYS A 155 -5.55 -9.38 -12.42
CA LYS A 155 -6.22 -10.60 -11.89
C LYS A 155 -6.83 -11.50 -12.97
N TYR A 156 -6.23 -11.53 -14.15
CA TYR A 156 -6.81 -12.22 -15.31
C TYR A 156 -7.23 -13.66 -15.01
N TYR A 157 -6.31 -14.48 -14.51
CA TYR A 157 -6.60 -15.88 -14.22
C TYR A 157 -7.61 -16.07 -13.09
N LEU A 158 -7.51 -15.23 -12.03
CA LEU A 158 -8.48 -15.30 -10.93
C LEU A 158 -9.89 -14.97 -11.43
N LYS A 159 -10.03 -13.94 -12.28
CA LYS A 159 -11.31 -13.61 -12.93
C LYS A 159 -11.83 -14.75 -13.79
N LYS A 160 -10.96 -15.42 -14.58
CA LYS A 160 -11.35 -16.58 -15.39
C LYS A 160 -11.85 -17.76 -14.57
N VAL A 161 -11.24 -18.02 -13.44
CA VAL A 161 -11.73 -19.05 -12.51
C VAL A 161 -13.07 -18.63 -11.91
N ALA A 162 -13.18 -17.35 -11.49
CA ALA A 162 -14.41 -16.81 -10.90
C ALA A 162 -15.64 -16.86 -11.85
N GLU A 163 -15.44 -16.76 -13.18
CA GLU A 163 -16.52 -16.88 -14.16
C GLU A 163 -17.32 -18.21 -14.08
N LYS A 164 -16.76 -19.23 -13.43
CA LYS A 164 -17.44 -20.51 -13.20
C LYS A 164 -18.42 -20.46 -12.02
N TYR A 165 -18.32 -19.45 -11.17
CA TYR A 165 -19.03 -19.39 -9.89
C TYR A 165 -19.83 -18.10 -9.69
N LEU A 166 -19.47 -17.02 -10.40
CA LEU A 166 -20.03 -15.68 -10.23
C LEU A 166 -20.39 -15.05 -11.57
N ASP A 167 -21.37 -14.17 -11.55
CA ASP A 167 -21.79 -13.42 -12.74
C ASP A 167 -20.67 -12.48 -13.23
N LYS A 168 -20.53 -12.41 -14.56
CA LYS A 168 -19.50 -11.58 -15.20
C LYS A 168 -19.61 -10.10 -14.81
N GLU A 169 -20.82 -9.59 -14.67
CA GLU A 169 -21.05 -8.20 -14.25
C GLU A 169 -20.43 -7.91 -12.89
N LEU A 170 -20.52 -8.83 -11.94
CA LEU A 170 -19.91 -8.71 -10.63
C LEU A 170 -18.36 -8.79 -10.70
N ILE A 171 -17.83 -9.72 -11.51
CA ILE A 171 -16.39 -9.97 -11.64
C ILE A 171 -15.68 -8.78 -12.31
N TYR A 172 -16.28 -8.20 -13.34
CA TYR A 172 -15.67 -7.16 -14.17
C TYR A 172 -16.07 -5.74 -13.82
N ARG A 173 -16.84 -5.56 -12.73
CA ARG A 173 -17.14 -4.22 -12.21
C ARG A 173 -15.86 -3.45 -11.88
N ASP A 174 -15.93 -2.13 -11.94
CA ASP A 174 -14.80 -1.30 -11.55
C ASP A 174 -14.47 -1.50 -10.05
N LYS A 175 -13.16 -1.45 -9.75
CA LYS A 175 -12.68 -1.62 -8.37
C LYS A 175 -13.08 -0.41 -7.53
N PHE A 176 -13.87 -0.64 -6.49
CA PHE A 176 -14.13 0.36 -5.47
C PHE A 176 -13.05 0.28 -4.40
N TYR A 177 -12.51 1.43 -4.05
CA TYR A 177 -11.67 1.57 -2.87
C TYR A 177 -12.56 1.77 -1.65
N PHE A 178 -12.07 1.44 -0.47
CA PHE A 178 -12.72 1.86 0.76
C PHE A 178 -12.90 3.38 0.69
N PRO A 179 -14.14 3.90 0.72
CA PRO A 179 -14.37 5.33 0.74
C PRO A 179 -14.07 5.86 2.15
N VAL A 180 -12.81 5.84 2.53
CA VAL A 180 -12.39 6.65 3.67
C VAL A 180 -12.62 8.09 3.24
N PRO A 181 -13.41 8.88 4.00
CA PRO A 181 -13.59 10.30 3.69
C PRO A 181 -12.20 10.88 3.51
N PRO A 182 -11.86 11.36 2.32
CA PRO A 182 -10.49 11.73 2.06
C PRO A 182 -10.12 12.81 3.05
N LEU A 183 -8.96 12.65 3.68
CA LEU A 183 -8.26 13.75 4.34
C LEU A 183 -8.03 14.95 3.38
N LYS A 184 -8.60 14.85 2.17
CA LYS A 184 -8.58 15.86 1.12
C LYS A 184 -9.15 17.22 1.56
N ILE A 185 -9.91 17.23 2.65
CA ILE A 185 -10.46 18.48 3.21
C ILE A 185 -10.14 18.47 4.71
N ILE A 186 -8.89 18.72 5.05
CA ILE A 186 -8.50 18.96 6.43
C ILE A 186 -9.08 20.32 6.83
N GLN A 187 -10.24 20.30 7.51
CA GLN A 187 -11.00 21.52 7.89
C GLN A 187 -11.56 21.40 9.31
N GLY A 188 -11.96 22.55 9.86
CA GLY A 188 -12.70 22.63 11.11
C GLY A 188 -11.96 22.06 12.31
N GLN A 189 -12.65 21.32 13.16
CA GLN A 189 -12.11 20.79 14.41
C GLN A 189 -10.94 19.84 14.19
N PHE A 190 -10.97 19.04 13.13
CA PHE A 190 -9.91 18.11 12.81
C PHE A 190 -8.61 18.82 12.43
N TYR A 191 -8.72 19.86 11.58
CA TYR A 191 -7.58 20.71 11.27
C TYR A 191 -7.01 21.38 12.51
N ASN A 192 -7.87 21.96 13.37
CA ASN A 192 -7.44 22.62 14.60
C ASN A 192 -6.73 21.64 15.54
N TYR A 193 -7.20 20.41 15.62
CA TYR A 193 -6.56 19.35 16.41
C TYR A 193 -5.17 19.02 15.88
N ILE A 194 -5.02 18.75 14.56
CA ILE A 194 -3.71 18.50 13.95
C ILE A 194 -2.77 19.69 14.18
N LYS A 195 -3.24 20.91 13.92
CA LYS A 195 -2.47 22.14 14.13
C LYS A 195 -1.99 22.25 15.57
N SER A 196 -2.87 21.99 16.54
CA SER A 196 -2.50 22.08 17.97
C SER A 196 -1.39 21.11 18.34
N ILE A 197 -1.37 19.90 17.78
CA ILE A 197 -0.31 18.91 18.00
C ILE A 197 1.00 19.36 17.36
N LEU A 198 0.97 19.70 16.06
CA LEU A 198 2.17 20.03 15.31
C LEU A 198 2.82 21.33 15.75
N THR A 199 2.06 22.26 16.33
CA THR A 199 2.59 23.54 16.86
C THR A 199 2.86 23.50 18.38
N SER A 200 2.60 22.38 19.05
CA SER A 200 2.82 22.22 20.50
C SER A 200 4.30 22.34 20.87
N THR A 201 4.56 22.77 22.11
CA THR A 201 5.91 22.82 22.68
C THR A 201 6.59 21.46 22.61
N ALA A 202 5.88 20.38 22.94
CA ALA A 202 6.40 19.02 22.87
C ALA A 202 6.84 18.62 21.44
N CYS A 203 6.10 19.03 20.41
CA CYS A 203 6.50 18.78 19.02
C CYS A 203 7.75 19.59 18.67
N LYS A 204 7.78 20.86 19.07
CA LYS A 204 8.93 21.76 18.80
C LYS A 204 10.22 21.30 19.50
N GLU A 205 10.14 20.87 20.73
CA GLU A 205 11.28 20.38 21.52
C GLU A 205 11.91 19.12 20.94
N ARG A 206 11.14 18.25 20.25
CA ARG A 206 11.67 17.10 19.53
C ARG A 206 12.60 17.45 18.38
N ARG A 207 12.49 18.65 17.82
CA ARG A 207 13.29 19.15 16.69
C ARG A 207 13.36 18.21 15.48
N LEU A 208 12.33 17.37 15.28
CA LEU A 208 12.29 16.41 14.19
C LEU A 208 12.04 17.07 12.84
N TYR A 209 11.19 18.09 12.81
CA TYR A 209 10.69 18.67 11.58
C TYR A 209 11.35 20.02 11.25
N ASN A 210 11.35 20.33 9.97
CA ASN A 210 11.56 21.69 9.49
C ASN A 210 10.30 22.52 9.73
N TYR A 211 10.33 23.45 10.67
CA TYR A 211 9.15 24.21 11.07
C TYR A 211 8.64 25.16 9.98
N GLU A 212 9.50 25.72 9.15
CA GLU A 212 9.11 26.55 8.02
C GLU A 212 8.27 25.73 7.03
N TYR A 213 8.68 24.49 6.77
CA TYR A 213 7.92 23.54 5.95
C TYR A 213 6.58 23.18 6.58
N LEU A 214 6.53 22.91 7.90
CA LEU A 214 5.29 22.63 8.61
C LEU A 214 4.31 23.82 8.59
N GLU A 215 4.78 25.04 8.77
CA GLU A 215 3.93 26.23 8.71
C GLU A 215 3.33 26.42 7.32
N ASN A 216 4.08 26.14 6.26
CA ASN A 216 3.59 26.18 4.89
C ASN A 216 2.48 25.14 4.68
N ILE A 217 2.68 23.87 5.08
CA ILE A 217 1.65 22.83 4.98
C ILE A 217 0.41 23.19 5.80
N LEU A 218 0.57 23.73 6.99
CA LEU A 218 -0.55 24.11 7.85
C LEU A 218 -1.31 25.33 7.30
N THR A 219 -0.69 26.16 6.48
CA THR A 219 -1.37 27.28 5.83
C THR A 219 -2.24 26.80 4.66
N ASN A 220 -1.75 25.85 3.87
CA ASN A 220 -2.43 25.33 2.68
C ASN A 220 -2.45 23.78 2.66
N PRO A 221 -3.12 23.13 3.62
CA PRO A 221 -3.06 21.67 3.75
C PRO A 221 -3.58 20.93 2.51
N ASN A 222 -4.59 21.46 1.84
CA ASN A 222 -5.21 20.82 0.67
C ASN A 222 -4.34 20.86 -0.60
N GLU A 223 -3.29 21.67 -0.63
CA GLU A 223 -2.37 21.78 -1.77
C GLU A 223 -1.15 20.86 -1.64
N ASN A 224 -0.98 20.23 -0.48
CA ASN A 224 0.21 19.47 -0.14
C ASN A 224 0.01 17.94 -0.15
N PHE A 225 -0.99 17.44 -0.87
CA PHE A 225 -1.20 16.01 -1.02
C PHE A 225 -0.17 15.38 -1.96
N THR A 226 0.27 14.18 -1.60
CA THR A 226 1.17 13.39 -2.44
C THR A 226 0.41 12.69 -3.58
N LYS A 227 1.15 12.09 -4.50
CA LYS A 227 0.56 11.35 -5.64
C LYS A 227 -0.29 10.14 -5.23
N LEU A 228 -0.03 9.56 -4.06
CA LEU A 228 -0.83 8.45 -3.49
C LEU A 228 -1.88 8.94 -2.48
N ASN A 229 -2.05 10.27 -2.34
CA ASN A 229 -2.96 10.93 -1.38
C ASN A 229 -2.59 10.67 0.09
N GLY A 230 -1.32 10.47 0.36
CA GLY A 230 -0.75 10.35 1.70
C GLY A 230 -0.23 11.66 2.28
#